data_9fc877b4e2382b4a626607951a012ec5
#
_entry.id   9fc877b4e2382b4a626607951a012ec5
#
_cell.length_a   1.000
_cell.length_b   1.000
_cell.length_c   1.000
_cell.angle_alpha   90.00
_cell.angle_beta   90.00
_cell.angle_gamma   90.00
#
_symmetry.space_group_name_H-M   'P 1'
#
loop_
_entity.id
_entity.type
_entity.pdbx_description
1 polymer ?
#
loop_
_entity_poly.entity_id
_entity_poly.type
_entity_poly.pdbx_seq_one_letter_code
_entity_poly.pdbx_strand_id
1 'polypeptide(L)'
;MALLEKQLYVKKSTIPNAGKGLFTKKFIPKGARVLEYKGIISTWKDVKDEDGRNGYIFYVKRHHVINAAPTLKALARYANDANGLTKVKGLKNNCDYETEDLRAFIVALRDIPAGSEILVDYGKDYWKVIRENRKLWAKEAKDKEKKEIAKAKKEAAKAKKAEAKAKKNGKTSKHAGKVNARKVKKTAGKRVAA
;
A
#
# COMPACT_ATOMS: atom_id res chain seq x y z
N MET A 1 6.41 -5.32 -37.21
CA MET A 1 5.03 -4.72 -37.24
C MET A 1 5.02 -3.42 -36.50
N ALA A 2 4.25 -2.42 -36.96
CA ALA A 2 4.12 -1.14 -36.23
C ALA A 2 3.31 -1.35 -34.96
N LEU A 3 3.76 -0.75 -33.85
CA LEU A 3 3.04 -0.76 -32.58
C LEU A 3 1.81 0.17 -32.63
N LEU A 4 0.78 -0.17 -31.87
CA LEU A 4 -0.53 0.50 -31.92
C LEU A 4 -0.70 1.59 -30.84
N GLU A 5 0.39 2.09 -30.25
CA GLU A 5 0.37 3.05 -29.10
C GLU A 5 -0.53 4.27 -29.36
N LYS A 6 -0.54 4.82 -30.58
CA LYS A 6 -1.33 6.04 -30.93
C LYS A 6 -2.84 5.86 -30.81
N GLN A 7 -3.35 4.64 -30.88
CA GLN A 7 -4.78 4.35 -30.75
C GLN A 7 -5.17 3.92 -29.32
N LEU A 8 -4.22 3.84 -28.41
CA LEU A 8 -4.48 3.46 -27.03
C LEU A 8 -4.72 4.69 -26.13
N TYR A 9 -5.47 4.48 -25.07
CA TYR A 9 -5.73 5.50 -24.04
C TYR A 9 -5.97 4.86 -22.69
N VAL A 10 -5.80 5.67 -21.63
CA VAL A 10 -5.95 5.23 -20.25
C VAL A 10 -7.18 5.86 -19.64
N LYS A 11 -8.05 5.04 -19.03
CA LYS A 11 -9.20 5.50 -18.21
C LYS A 11 -9.38 4.57 -17.02
N LYS A 12 -10.42 4.75 -16.21
CA LYS A 12 -10.78 3.84 -15.11
C LYS A 12 -11.04 2.44 -15.67
N SER A 13 -10.43 1.42 -15.05
CA SER A 13 -10.59 0.00 -15.43
C SER A 13 -12.04 -0.46 -15.27
N THR A 14 -12.44 -1.43 -16.08
CA THR A 14 -13.70 -2.17 -15.93
C THR A 14 -13.67 -3.15 -14.75
N ILE A 15 -12.47 -3.48 -14.25
CA ILE A 15 -12.27 -4.33 -13.08
C ILE A 15 -12.37 -3.46 -11.80
N PRO A 16 -13.30 -3.74 -10.89
CA PRO A 16 -13.41 -3.00 -9.63
C PRO A 16 -12.11 -3.03 -8.83
N ASN A 17 -11.71 -1.86 -8.31
CA ASN A 17 -10.49 -1.66 -7.52
C ASN A 17 -9.15 -1.87 -8.25
N ALA A 18 -9.15 -2.09 -9.58
CA ALA A 18 -7.92 -2.16 -10.38
C ALA A 18 -7.34 -0.78 -10.76
N GLY A 19 -8.03 0.32 -10.40
CA GLY A 19 -7.57 1.68 -10.69
C GLY A 19 -7.74 2.04 -12.16
N LYS A 20 -6.64 2.39 -12.85
CA LYS A 20 -6.62 2.72 -14.28
C LYS A 20 -6.45 1.46 -15.11
N GLY A 21 -7.05 1.45 -16.32
CA GLY A 21 -6.92 0.42 -17.33
C GLY A 21 -6.50 0.99 -18.67
N LEU A 22 -5.98 0.14 -19.55
CA LEU A 22 -5.57 0.46 -20.90
C LEU A 22 -6.69 0.08 -21.89
N PHE A 23 -7.03 0.97 -22.82
CA PHE A 23 -8.14 0.78 -23.77
C PHE A 23 -7.71 1.10 -25.19
N THR A 24 -8.38 0.49 -26.18
CA THR A 24 -8.18 0.82 -27.58
C THR A 24 -9.31 1.68 -28.16
N LYS A 25 -8.95 2.68 -28.98
CA LYS A 25 -9.91 3.51 -29.74
C LYS A 25 -10.41 2.82 -31.02
N LYS A 26 -9.63 1.86 -31.56
CA LYS A 26 -9.89 1.18 -32.82
C LYS A 26 -9.88 -0.32 -32.62
N PHE A 27 -10.49 -1.05 -33.53
CA PHE A 27 -10.40 -2.51 -33.59
C PHE A 27 -8.94 -2.98 -33.66
N ILE A 28 -8.63 -4.06 -32.95
CA ILE A 28 -7.32 -4.73 -32.99
C ILE A 28 -7.56 -6.19 -33.39
N PRO A 29 -6.99 -6.66 -34.52
CA PRO A 29 -7.15 -8.04 -34.94
C PRO A 29 -6.32 -8.99 -34.04
N LYS A 30 -6.77 -10.24 -33.96
CA LYS A 30 -6.01 -11.34 -33.34
C LYS A 30 -4.59 -11.43 -33.94
N GLY A 31 -3.60 -11.68 -33.06
CA GLY A 31 -2.19 -11.79 -33.42
C GLY A 31 -1.48 -10.44 -33.59
N ALA A 32 -2.19 -9.31 -33.49
CA ALA A 32 -1.54 -8.01 -33.58
C ALA A 32 -0.69 -7.74 -32.35
N ARG A 33 0.54 -7.26 -32.56
CA ARG A 33 1.42 -6.73 -31.51
C ARG A 33 0.94 -5.34 -31.12
N VAL A 34 0.36 -5.20 -29.95
CA VAL A 34 -0.34 -3.99 -29.49
C VAL A 34 0.65 -2.90 -29.08
N LEU A 35 1.53 -3.21 -28.12
CA LEU A 35 2.56 -2.29 -27.65
C LEU A 35 3.66 -3.05 -26.90
N GLU A 36 4.78 -2.35 -26.66
CA GLU A 36 5.91 -2.85 -25.88
C GLU A 36 5.77 -2.48 -24.40
N TYR A 37 6.13 -3.41 -23.51
CA TYR A 37 6.24 -3.16 -22.08
C TYR A 37 7.57 -2.47 -21.79
N LYS A 38 7.55 -1.15 -21.65
CA LYS A 38 8.74 -0.31 -21.45
C LYS A 38 8.89 0.08 -20.00
N GLY A 39 10.14 0.10 -19.53
CA GLY A 39 10.51 0.49 -18.17
C GLY A 39 12.01 0.66 -18.01
N ILE A 40 12.45 0.86 -16.78
CA ILE A 40 13.88 0.85 -16.44
C ILE A 40 14.35 -0.61 -16.41
N ILE A 41 15.46 -0.87 -17.09
CA ILE A 41 16.08 -2.19 -17.09
C ILE A 41 16.96 -2.34 -15.85
N SER A 42 16.80 -3.45 -15.15
CA SER A 42 17.57 -3.81 -13.95
C SER A 42 17.80 -5.33 -13.90
N THR A 43 18.40 -5.81 -12.80
CA THR A 43 18.56 -7.25 -12.57
C THR A 43 17.56 -7.73 -11.53
N TRP A 44 17.29 -9.03 -11.51
CA TRP A 44 16.42 -9.61 -10.48
C TRP A 44 16.98 -9.36 -9.05
N LYS A 45 18.29 -9.34 -8.90
CA LYS A 45 18.94 -9.05 -7.62
C LYS A 45 18.55 -7.67 -7.08
N ASP A 46 18.40 -6.69 -7.94
CA ASP A 46 18.11 -5.30 -7.55
C ASP A 46 16.64 -5.07 -7.16
N VAL A 47 15.73 -5.91 -7.69
CA VAL A 47 14.28 -5.71 -7.50
C VAL A 47 13.59 -6.83 -6.72
N LYS A 48 14.29 -7.90 -6.33
CA LYS A 48 13.70 -9.07 -5.65
C LYS A 48 12.97 -8.71 -4.34
N ASP A 49 13.43 -7.69 -3.64
CA ASP A 49 12.82 -7.25 -2.37
C ASP A 49 11.50 -6.47 -2.60
N GLU A 50 11.22 -6.10 -3.86
CA GLU A 50 9.96 -5.52 -4.31
C GLU A 50 8.97 -6.57 -4.82
N ASP A 51 9.35 -7.86 -4.86
CA ASP A 51 8.52 -8.95 -5.37
C ASP A 51 7.18 -9.03 -4.63
N GLY A 52 6.10 -9.04 -5.42
CA GLY A 52 4.74 -8.99 -4.91
C GLY A 52 4.32 -7.66 -4.24
N ARG A 53 5.22 -6.65 -4.16
CA ARG A 53 4.91 -5.28 -3.72
C ARG A 53 4.81 -4.32 -4.90
N ASN A 54 5.69 -4.47 -5.87
CA ASN A 54 5.72 -3.70 -7.09
C ASN A 54 5.12 -4.51 -8.26
N GLY A 55 3.86 -4.30 -8.57
CA GLY A 55 3.15 -4.96 -9.67
C GLY A 55 3.57 -4.53 -11.07
N TYR A 56 4.59 -3.67 -11.20
CA TYR A 56 5.10 -3.16 -12.47
C TYR A 56 6.45 -3.79 -12.88
N ILE A 57 6.87 -4.84 -12.19
CA ILE A 57 8.08 -5.58 -12.53
C ILE A 57 7.71 -6.71 -13.49
N PHE A 58 8.31 -6.70 -14.68
CA PHE A 58 8.22 -7.77 -15.66
C PHE A 58 9.55 -8.52 -15.72
N TYR A 59 9.53 -9.80 -15.35
CA TYR A 59 10.69 -10.66 -15.37
C TYR A 59 10.91 -11.28 -16.75
N VAL A 60 11.99 -10.91 -17.42
CA VAL A 60 12.41 -11.54 -18.69
C VAL A 60 13.40 -12.67 -18.40
N LYS A 61 14.48 -12.34 -17.70
CA LYS A 61 15.49 -13.28 -17.19
C LYS A 61 16.25 -12.68 -16.01
N ARG A 62 17.09 -13.48 -15.34
CA ARG A 62 17.83 -13.08 -14.12
C ARG A 62 18.56 -11.75 -14.20
N HIS A 63 19.15 -11.44 -15.37
CA HIS A 63 19.92 -10.22 -15.59
C HIS A 63 19.17 -9.20 -16.46
N HIS A 64 17.88 -9.40 -16.68
CA HIS A 64 17.07 -8.48 -17.45
C HIS A 64 15.62 -8.48 -16.96
N VAL A 65 15.31 -7.47 -16.18
CA VAL A 65 13.99 -7.22 -15.59
C VAL A 65 13.57 -5.82 -15.99
N ILE A 66 12.31 -5.65 -16.38
CA ILE A 66 11.75 -4.37 -16.78
C ILE A 66 10.90 -3.82 -15.65
N ASN A 67 11.30 -2.69 -15.05
CA ASN A 67 10.53 -2.01 -14.01
C ASN A 67 9.82 -0.79 -14.59
N ALA A 68 8.51 -0.88 -14.80
CA ALA A 68 7.68 0.20 -15.32
C ALA A 68 7.10 1.12 -14.24
N ALA A 69 7.38 0.89 -12.94
CA ALA A 69 6.86 1.73 -11.85
C ALA A 69 7.21 3.22 -12.01
N PRO A 70 8.46 3.62 -12.29
CA PRO A 70 8.82 5.03 -12.46
C PRO A 70 8.45 5.59 -13.85
N THR A 71 8.09 4.74 -14.82
CA THR A 71 7.86 5.13 -16.21
C THR A 71 6.38 5.40 -16.46
N LEU A 72 5.85 6.49 -15.92
CA LEU A 72 4.41 6.82 -15.95
C LEU A 72 3.84 7.00 -17.38
N LYS A 73 4.67 7.33 -18.36
CA LYS A 73 4.27 7.47 -19.77
C LYS A 73 4.17 6.14 -20.51
N ALA A 74 4.70 5.05 -19.96
CA ALA A 74 4.61 3.73 -20.57
C ALA A 74 3.19 3.18 -20.47
N LEU A 75 2.47 3.07 -21.58
CA LEU A 75 1.05 2.69 -21.59
C LEU A 75 0.82 1.24 -21.16
N ALA A 76 1.75 0.32 -21.46
CA ALA A 76 1.61 -1.10 -21.15
C ALA A 76 1.42 -1.39 -19.65
N ARG A 77 1.94 -0.55 -18.76
CA ARG A 77 1.78 -0.68 -17.31
C ARG A 77 0.33 -0.60 -16.82
N TYR A 78 -0.59 -0.11 -17.66
CA TYR A 78 -2.01 0.00 -17.33
C TYR A 78 -2.85 -1.17 -17.86
N ALA A 79 -2.26 -2.15 -18.52
CA ALA A 79 -2.95 -3.37 -18.90
C ALA A 79 -3.17 -4.25 -17.67
N ASN A 80 -4.42 -4.45 -17.28
CA ASN A 80 -4.81 -5.24 -16.09
C ASN A 80 -5.01 -6.72 -16.44
N ASP A 81 -5.20 -7.56 -15.41
CA ASP A 81 -5.50 -8.98 -15.55
C ASP A 81 -6.93 -9.29 -15.06
N ALA A 82 -7.75 -9.87 -15.94
CA ALA A 82 -9.11 -10.30 -15.60
C ALA A 82 -9.16 -11.46 -14.59
N ASN A 83 -8.06 -12.21 -14.43
CA ASN A 83 -7.92 -13.33 -13.47
C ASN A 83 -7.43 -12.88 -12.09
N GLY A 84 -7.35 -11.56 -11.85
CA GLY A 84 -6.84 -10.97 -10.63
C GLY A 84 -7.62 -11.30 -9.35
N LEU A 85 -7.47 -10.44 -8.36
CA LEU A 85 -8.12 -10.60 -7.04
C LEU A 85 -9.63 -10.38 -7.11
N THR A 86 -10.08 -9.46 -7.97
CA THR A 86 -11.49 -9.19 -8.22
C THR A 86 -11.85 -9.74 -9.60
N LYS A 87 -12.73 -10.73 -9.61
CA LYS A 87 -13.22 -11.33 -10.87
C LYS A 87 -14.55 -10.70 -11.28
N VAL A 88 -14.66 -10.35 -12.56
CA VAL A 88 -15.89 -9.87 -13.16
C VAL A 88 -16.47 -10.97 -14.05
N LYS A 89 -17.74 -11.32 -13.84
CA LYS A 89 -18.41 -12.38 -14.61
C LYS A 89 -18.34 -12.07 -16.12
N GLY A 90 -17.86 -13.01 -16.91
CA GLY A 90 -17.76 -12.89 -18.37
C GLY A 90 -16.52 -12.12 -18.87
N LEU A 91 -15.78 -11.42 -17.99
CA LEU A 91 -14.55 -10.75 -18.37
C LEU A 91 -13.39 -11.75 -18.46
N LYS A 92 -12.65 -11.73 -19.58
CA LYS A 92 -11.51 -12.63 -19.84
C LYS A 92 -10.36 -11.83 -20.44
N ASN A 93 -9.14 -12.26 -20.18
CA ASN A 93 -7.96 -11.70 -20.84
C ASN A 93 -8.11 -11.84 -22.36
N ASN A 94 -7.73 -10.79 -23.09
CA ASN A 94 -7.78 -10.71 -24.54
C ASN A 94 -6.39 -10.53 -25.17
N CYS A 95 -5.37 -10.38 -24.34
CA CYS A 95 -3.97 -10.29 -24.71
C CYS A 95 -3.11 -11.19 -23.83
N ASP A 96 -1.87 -11.40 -24.27
CA ASP A 96 -0.81 -12.08 -23.54
C ASP A 96 0.52 -11.36 -23.75
N TYR A 97 1.52 -11.72 -22.97
CA TYR A 97 2.88 -11.23 -23.15
C TYR A 97 3.69 -12.17 -24.04
N GLU A 98 4.37 -11.60 -25.02
CA GLU A 98 5.39 -12.28 -25.81
C GLU A 98 6.75 -11.61 -25.59
N THR A 99 7.80 -12.42 -25.42
CA THR A 99 9.16 -11.93 -25.22
C THR A 99 10.00 -12.22 -26.46
N GLU A 100 10.64 -11.19 -27.02
CA GLU A 100 11.54 -11.28 -28.16
C GLU A 100 12.75 -10.36 -27.89
N ASP A 101 13.97 -10.87 -28.05
CA ASP A 101 15.23 -10.14 -27.86
C ASP A 101 15.27 -9.27 -26.58
N LEU A 102 14.87 -9.86 -25.44
CA LEU A 102 14.80 -9.19 -24.13
C LEU A 102 13.74 -8.10 -24.01
N ARG A 103 12.92 -7.92 -25.00
CA ARG A 103 11.78 -6.99 -25.00
C ARG A 103 10.50 -7.78 -24.77
N ALA A 104 9.58 -7.19 -24.04
CA ALA A 104 8.26 -7.77 -23.80
C ALA A 104 7.19 -6.98 -24.57
N PHE A 105 6.31 -7.69 -25.24
CA PHE A 105 5.22 -7.11 -26.03
C PHE A 105 3.88 -7.65 -25.58
N ILE A 106 2.86 -6.82 -25.62
CA ILE A 106 1.48 -7.24 -25.45
C ILE A 106 0.93 -7.60 -26.84
N VAL A 107 0.41 -8.83 -26.99
CA VAL A 107 -0.10 -9.39 -28.25
C VAL A 107 -1.55 -9.80 -28.07
N ALA A 108 -2.40 -9.49 -29.04
CA ALA A 108 -3.82 -9.83 -29.02
C ALA A 108 -4.05 -11.32 -29.28
N LEU A 109 -4.67 -12.02 -28.31
CA LEU A 109 -5.05 -13.44 -28.41
C LEU A 109 -6.32 -13.66 -29.25
N ARG A 110 -7.12 -12.62 -29.43
CA ARG A 110 -8.38 -12.62 -30.19
C ARG A 110 -8.65 -11.23 -30.72
N ASP A 111 -9.65 -11.09 -31.58
CA ASP A 111 -10.13 -9.80 -32.00
C ASP A 111 -10.61 -8.95 -30.83
N ILE A 112 -10.20 -7.68 -30.78
CA ILE A 112 -10.52 -6.74 -29.71
C ILE A 112 -11.30 -5.58 -30.33
N PRO A 113 -12.60 -5.43 -30.00
CA PRO A 113 -13.42 -4.34 -30.50
C PRO A 113 -12.92 -2.97 -30.02
N ALA A 114 -13.21 -1.93 -30.78
CA ALA A 114 -12.98 -0.55 -30.35
C ALA A 114 -13.67 -0.26 -29.01
N GLY A 115 -13.01 0.52 -28.15
CA GLY A 115 -13.50 0.86 -26.82
C GLY A 115 -13.26 -0.20 -25.74
N SER A 116 -12.73 -1.39 -26.09
CA SER A 116 -12.45 -2.46 -25.14
C SER A 116 -11.20 -2.21 -24.30
N GLU A 117 -11.19 -2.74 -23.09
CA GLU A 117 -10.01 -2.79 -22.23
C GLU A 117 -9.03 -3.87 -22.71
N ILE A 118 -7.74 -3.54 -22.72
CA ILE A 118 -6.65 -4.48 -22.98
C ILE A 118 -6.34 -5.19 -21.67
N LEU A 119 -6.56 -6.49 -21.64
CA LEU A 119 -6.40 -7.33 -20.47
C LEU A 119 -5.42 -8.46 -20.78
N VAL A 120 -4.38 -8.58 -19.95
CA VAL A 120 -3.28 -9.52 -20.12
C VAL A 120 -3.23 -10.54 -19.00
N ASP A 121 -2.62 -11.71 -19.23
CA ASP A 121 -2.39 -12.70 -18.16
C ASP A 121 -1.06 -12.39 -17.44
N TYR A 122 -1.15 -12.15 -16.12
CA TYR A 122 0.04 -11.96 -15.29
C TYR A 122 0.67 -13.30 -14.84
N GLY A 123 0.00 -14.39 -15.11
CA GLY A 123 0.42 -15.73 -14.74
C GLY A 123 -0.02 -16.17 -13.36
N LYS A 124 -0.09 -17.49 -13.18
CA LYS A 124 -0.56 -18.11 -11.91
C LYS A 124 0.38 -17.82 -10.75
N ASP A 125 1.69 -17.81 -10.98
CA ASP A 125 2.71 -17.62 -9.96
C ASP A 125 2.67 -16.20 -9.41
N TYR A 126 2.50 -15.17 -10.26
CA TYR A 126 2.27 -13.80 -9.83
C TYR A 126 1.09 -13.70 -8.84
N TRP A 127 -0.06 -14.26 -9.20
CA TRP A 127 -1.25 -14.19 -8.36
C TRP A 127 -1.14 -15.04 -7.08
N LYS A 128 -0.32 -16.10 -7.09
CA LYS A 128 0.01 -16.87 -5.90
C LYS A 128 0.77 -16.01 -4.91
N VAL A 129 1.86 -15.36 -5.34
CA VAL A 129 2.68 -14.46 -4.51
C VAL A 129 1.84 -13.30 -3.97
N ILE A 130 1.02 -12.65 -4.79
CA ILE A 130 0.14 -11.56 -4.36
C ILE A 130 -0.83 -12.01 -3.26
N ARG A 131 -1.45 -13.19 -3.41
CA ARG A 131 -2.38 -13.72 -2.39
C ARG A 131 -1.69 -14.06 -1.07
N GLU A 132 -0.49 -14.60 -1.13
CA GLU A 132 0.33 -14.91 0.06
C GLU A 132 0.77 -13.64 0.77
N ASN A 133 1.32 -12.68 0.04
CA ASN A 133 1.74 -11.39 0.58
C ASN A 133 0.58 -10.63 1.23
N ARG A 134 -0.61 -10.63 0.64
CA ARG A 134 -1.79 -9.98 1.25
C ARG A 134 -2.17 -10.59 2.60
N LYS A 135 -2.03 -11.91 2.76
CA LYS A 135 -2.27 -12.57 4.07
C LYS A 135 -1.24 -12.12 5.11
N LEU A 136 0.04 -12.06 4.70
CA LEU A 136 1.13 -11.61 5.56
C LEU A 136 0.93 -10.14 5.99
N TRP A 137 0.67 -9.25 5.05
CA TRP A 137 0.45 -7.82 5.35
C TRP A 137 -0.77 -7.59 6.24
N ALA A 138 -1.86 -8.34 6.02
CA ALA A 138 -3.04 -8.27 6.88
C ALA A 138 -2.73 -8.71 8.33
N LYS A 139 -1.86 -9.72 8.50
CA LYS A 139 -1.38 -10.17 9.82
C LYS A 139 -0.50 -9.11 10.47
N GLU A 140 0.50 -8.60 9.73
CA GLU A 140 1.41 -7.55 10.21
C GLU A 140 0.66 -6.28 10.65
N ALA A 141 -0.34 -5.84 9.87
CA ALA A 141 -1.17 -4.70 10.20
C ALA A 141 -1.93 -4.91 11.53
N LYS A 142 -2.55 -6.08 11.71
CA LYS A 142 -3.23 -6.43 12.98
C LYS A 142 -2.27 -6.47 14.17
N ASP A 143 -1.07 -7.01 13.98
CA ASP A 143 -0.08 -7.10 15.05
C ASP A 143 0.48 -5.72 15.41
N LYS A 144 0.66 -4.84 14.42
CA LYS A 144 1.03 -3.44 14.64
C LYS A 144 -0.04 -2.68 15.43
N GLU A 145 -1.30 -2.79 15.02
CA GLU A 145 -2.43 -2.18 15.72
C GLU A 145 -2.52 -2.64 17.19
N LYS A 146 -2.40 -3.96 17.43
CA LYS A 146 -2.37 -4.50 18.81
C LYS A 146 -1.24 -3.91 19.63
N LYS A 147 -0.04 -3.75 19.07
CA LYS A 147 1.12 -3.15 19.76
C LYS A 147 0.87 -1.68 20.09
N GLU A 148 0.29 -0.91 19.18
CA GLU A 148 -0.05 0.50 19.39
C GLU A 148 -1.11 0.66 20.50
N ILE A 149 -2.17 -0.15 20.48
CA ILE A 149 -3.20 -0.15 21.53
C ILE A 149 -2.60 -0.52 22.89
N ALA A 150 -1.72 -1.53 22.94
CA ALA A 150 -1.06 -1.93 24.19
C ALA A 150 -0.13 -0.83 24.73
N LYS A 151 0.58 -0.12 23.84
CA LYS A 151 1.43 1.03 24.19
C LYS A 151 0.58 2.19 24.75
N ALA A 152 -0.49 2.56 24.07
CA ALA A 152 -1.41 3.60 24.50
C ALA A 152 -2.04 3.29 25.89
N LYS A 153 -2.46 2.04 26.12
CA LYS A 153 -2.98 1.60 27.43
C LYS A 153 -1.93 1.74 28.56
N LYS A 154 -0.66 1.38 28.28
CA LYS A 154 0.43 1.53 29.25
C LYS A 154 0.71 3.00 29.59
N GLU A 155 0.70 3.87 28.60
CA GLU A 155 0.90 5.32 28.76
C GLU A 155 -0.25 5.94 29.56
N ALA A 156 -1.49 5.61 29.24
CA ALA A 156 -2.67 6.06 29.98
C ALA A 156 -2.64 5.59 31.46
N ALA A 157 -2.21 4.34 31.71
CA ALA A 157 -2.07 3.82 33.06
C ALA A 157 -0.97 4.54 33.86
N LYS A 158 0.17 4.89 33.20
CA LYS A 158 1.23 5.70 33.84
C LYS A 158 0.75 7.11 34.16
N ALA A 159 0.02 7.75 33.25
CA ALA A 159 -0.54 9.09 33.47
C ALA A 159 -1.51 9.11 34.64
N LYS A 160 -2.44 8.15 34.72
CA LYS A 160 -3.37 8.02 35.88
C LYS A 160 -2.64 7.80 37.19
N LYS A 161 -1.56 7.00 37.24
CA LYS A 161 -0.74 6.80 38.45
C LYS A 161 0.00 8.08 38.88
N ALA A 162 0.53 8.84 37.92
CA ALA A 162 1.20 10.12 38.17
C ALA A 162 0.22 11.16 38.74
N GLU A 163 -0.98 11.25 38.17
CA GLU A 163 -2.04 12.16 38.65
C GLU A 163 -2.52 11.80 40.06
N ALA A 164 -2.69 10.51 40.35
CA ALA A 164 -3.05 10.03 41.66
C ALA A 164 -1.97 10.34 42.73
N LYS A 165 -0.68 10.23 42.34
CA LYS A 165 0.46 10.56 43.22
C LYS A 165 0.53 12.07 43.48
N ALA A 166 0.29 12.91 42.49
CA ALA A 166 0.24 14.35 42.61
C ALA A 166 -0.90 14.81 43.57
N LYS A 167 -2.10 14.20 43.43
CA LYS A 167 -3.24 14.48 44.31
C LYS A 167 -2.98 14.07 45.77
N LYS A 168 -2.23 13.00 46.06
CA LYS A 168 -1.81 12.60 47.41
C LYS A 168 -0.82 13.61 48.00
N ASN A 169 0.19 14.04 47.28
CA ASN A 169 1.19 14.99 47.75
C ASN A 169 0.59 16.39 47.99
N GLY A 170 -0.39 16.83 47.22
CA GLY A 170 -1.10 18.08 47.40
C GLY A 170 -1.98 18.11 48.66
N LYS A 171 -2.48 16.96 49.13
CA LYS A 171 -3.25 16.88 50.40
C LYS A 171 -2.36 16.94 51.64
N THR A 172 -1.16 16.38 51.59
CA THR A 172 -0.21 16.43 52.72
C THR A 172 0.35 17.85 52.94
N SER A 173 0.60 18.61 51.86
CA SER A 173 1.05 20.01 51.93
C SER A 173 0.00 20.94 52.57
N LYS A 174 -1.29 20.76 52.27
CA LYS A 174 -2.38 21.57 52.90
C LYS A 174 -2.58 21.24 54.35
N HIS A 175 -2.23 20.06 54.84
CA HIS A 175 -2.34 19.68 56.25
C HIS A 175 -1.17 20.25 57.07
N ALA A 176 0.05 20.28 56.53
CA ALA A 176 1.22 20.90 57.17
C ALA A 176 1.07 22.42 57.30
N GLY A 177 0.49 23.12 56.32
CA GLY A 177 0.20 24.57 56.41
C GLY A 177 -0.82 24.93 57.47
N LYS A 178 -1.84 24.08 57.72
CA LYS A 178 -2.82 24.32 58.80
C LYS A 178 -2.25 24.12 60.21
N VAL A 179 -1.29 23.24 60.42
CA VAL A 179 -0.66 22.99 61.72
C VAL A 179 0.28 24.14 62.10
N ASN A 180 1.02 24.71 61.14
CA ASN A 180 1.88 25.86 61.38
C ASN A 180 1.10 27.15 61.68
N ALA A 181 -0.03 27.39 60.99
CA ALA A 181 -0.88 28.57 61.34
C ALA A 181 -1.52 28.51 62.69
N ARG A 182 -1.82 27.33 63.27
CA ARG A 182 -2.29 27.15 64.61
C ARG A 182 -1.20 27.38 65.67
N LYS A 183 0.07 27.04 65.34
CA LYS A 183 1.21 27.25 66.27
C LYS A 183 1.56 28.73 66.43
N VAL A 184 1.50 29.52 65.33
CA VAL A 184 1.76 30.95 65.32
C VAL A 184 0.69 31.77 66.15
N LYS A 185 -0.59 31.36 66.02
CA LYS A 185 -1.66 32.02 66.84
C LYS A 185 -1.57 31.74 68.35
N LYS A 186 -0.97 30.63 68.78
CA LYS A 186 -0.80 30.29 70.17
C LYS A 186 0.36 31.05 70.83
N THR A 187 1.38 31.49 70.13
CA THR A 187 2.52 32.27 70.64
C THR A 187 2.25 33.77 70.67
N ALA A 188 1.38 34.30 69.80
CA ALA A 188 0.97 35.71 69.80
C ALA A 188 -0.02 36.06 70.94
N GLY A 189 -0.74 35.08 71.50
CA GLY A 189 -1.69 35.31 72.61
C GLY A 189 -1.07 35.35 74.00
N LYS A 190 0.25 35.18 74.14
CA LYS A 190 0.93 35.18 75.48
C LYS A 190 1.80 36.41 75.75
N ARG A 191 1.73 37.45 74.89
CA ARG A 191 2.52 38.70 75.09
C ARG A 191 1.72 39.97 75.40
N VAL A 192 0.47 39.88 75.77
CA VAL A 192 -0.31 41.03 76.25
C VAL A 192 -1.01 40.62 77.55
N ALA A 193 -0.22 40.54 78.65
CA ALA A 193 -0.66 40.63 80.02
C ALA A 193 0.59 40.61 80.90
N ALA A 194 1.21 41.78 81.07
CA ALA A 194 1.95 42.28 82.21
C ALA A 194 2.31 43.74 82.00
#